data_f681d124d575b87991e4153451605c70
#
_entry.id   f681d124d575b87991e4153451605c70
#
_cell.length_a   1.000
_cell.length_b   1.000
_cell.length_c   1.000
_cell.angle_alpha   90.00
_cell.angle_beta   90.00
_cell.angle_gamma   90.00
#
_symmetry.space_group_name_H-M   'P 1'
#
loop_
_entity.id
_entity.type
_entity.pdbx_description
1 polymer ?
#
loop_
_entity_poly.entity_id
_entity_poly.type
_entity_poly.pdbx_seq_one_letter_code
_entity_poly.pdbx_strand_id
1 'polypeptide(L)'
;MKKLSFIAFAICLIFASCSNDENSQEEDSEKLEKMYNEIIVASLANSQTCTNPEEWDFTVINSSACGEDFGFIAYLKKINTVEFLNKVKKYQEAQIEFQTKWKIFSTCDIRVAPTGVACVDGKPKLTYSIASFNKN
;
A
#
# COMPACT_ATOMS: atom_id res chain seq x y z
N MET A 1 -40.26 -55.29 -7.36
CA MET A 1 -39.97 -53.96 -7.87
C MET A 1 -39.65 -53.00 -6.73
N LYS A 2 -38.55 -53.21 -5.99
CA LYS A 2 -38.16 -52.37 -4.85
C LYS A 2 -36.63 -52.39 -4.64
N LYS A 3 -35.83 -52.23 -5.67
CA LYS A 3 -34.37 -52.20 -5.56
C LYS A 3 -33.66 -51.17 -6.44
N LEU A 4 -34.36 -50.20 -7.00
CA LEU A 4 -33.75 -49.19 -7.87
C LEU A 4 -33.69 -47.78 -7.27
N SER A 5 -34.09 -47.60 -5.98
CA SER A 5 -34.18 -46.25 -5.38
C SER A 5 -32.99 -45.88 -4.52
N PHE A 6 -32.02 -46.75 -4.32
CA PHE A 6 -30.85 -46.47 -3.44
C PHE A 6 -29.57 -46.05 -4.16
N ILE A 7 -29.53 -46.10 -5.48
CA ILE A 7 -28.30 -45.75 -6.20
C ILE A 7 -28.26 -44.26 -6.60
N ALA A 8 -29.43 -43.59 -6.65
CA ALA A 8 -29.51 -42.19 -7.03
C ALA A 8 -29.10 -41.19 -5.92
N PHE A 9 -28.97 -41.62 -4.66
CA PHE A 9 -28.63 -40.72 -3.53
C PHE A 9 -27.14 -40.66 -3.17
N ALA A 10 -26.33 -41.51 -3.75
CA ALA A 10 -24.90 -41.60 -3.43
C ALA A 10 -23.98 -40.72 -4.32
N ILE A 11 -24.52 -40.08 -5.37
CA ILE A 11 -23.71 -39.30 -6.32
C ILE A 11 -23.68 -37.79 -6.00
N CYS A 12 -24.52 -37.31 -5.11
CA CYS A 12 -24.58 -35.87 -4.76
C CYS A 12 -23.62 -35.39 -3.67
N LEU A 13 -22.73 -36.22 -3.13
CA LEU A 13 -21.86 -35.85 -2.01
C LEU A 13 -20.39 -35.58 -2.36
N ILE A 14 -20.03 -35.49 -3.65
CA ILE A 14 -18.64 -35.31 -4.02
C ILE A 14 -18.32 -33.89 -4.55
N PHE A 15 -19.23 -32.92 -4.49
CA PHE A 15 -18.97 -31.54 -4.94
C PHE A 15 -18.89 -30.52 -3.80
N ALA A 16 -18.69 -30.94 -2.57
CA ALA A 16 -18.52 -30.02 -1.44
C ALA A 16 -17.13 -30.16 -0.83
N SER A 17 -16.07 -29.90 -1.60
CA SER A 17 -14.75 -29.70 -1.02
C SER A 17 -13.81 -29.05 -2.03
N CYS A 18 -14.03 -27.77 -2.29
CA CYS A 18 -13.05 -26.82 -2.76
C CYS A 18 -13.47 -25.44 -2.24
N SER A 19 -13.51 -25.25 -0.93
CA SER A 19 -13.27 -23.96 -0.35
C SER A 19 -11.76 -23.86 -0.19
N ASN A 20 -11.07 -23.45 -1.25
CA ASN A 20 -9.77 -22.84 -1.08
C ASN A 20 -10.04 -21.53 -0.35
N ASP A 21 -9.69 -21.46 0.93
CA ASP A 21 -9.63 -20.24 1.74
C ASP A 21 -8.44 -19.34 1.32
N GLU A 22 -8.04 -19.39 0.06
CA GLU A 22 -7.12 -18.40 -0.50
C GLU A 22 -7.95 -17.24 -0.99
N ASN A 23 -7.78 -16.09 -0.33
CA ASN A 23 -8.34 -14.82 -0.80
C ASN A 23 -8.03 -14.64 -2.29
N SER A 24 -8.99 -14.10 -3.03
CA SER A 24 -8.76 -13.73 -4.42
C SER A 24 -7.75 -12.58 -4.51
N GLN A 25 -7.12 -12.41 -5.67
CA GLN A 25 -6.22 -11.27 -5.88
C GLN A 25 -6.93 -9.94 -5.66
N GLU A 26 -8.22 -9.87 -5.99
CA GLU A 26 -9.05 -8.69 -5.79
C GLU A 26 -9.22 -8.37 -4.30
N GLU A 27 -9.55 -9.37 -3.47
CA GLU A 27 -9.68 -9.18 -2.01
C GLU A 27 -8.36 -8.76 -1.36
N ASP A 28 -7.25 -9.36 -1.76
CA ASP A 28 -5.92 -8.97 -1.27
C ASP A 28 -5.55 -7.54 -1.71
N SER A 29 -5.94 -7.13 -2.92
CA SER A 29 -5.75 -5.77 -3.44
C SER A 29 -6.60 -4.75 -2.68
N GLU A 30 -7.88 -5.04 -2.43
CA GLU A 30 -8.77 -4.19 -1.64
C GLU A 30 -8.25 -3.99 -0.20
N LYS A 31 -7.70 -5.05 0.39
CA LYS A 31 -7.06 -4.96 1.70
C LYS A 31 -5.87 -3.99 1.71
N LEU A 32 -5.02 -4.07 0.69
CA LEU A 32 -3.88 -3.14 0.55
C LEU A 32 -4.35 -1.70 0.35
N GLU A 33 -5.36 -1.48 -0.49
CA GLU A 33 -5.93 -0.15 -0.71
C GLU A 33 -6.50 0.44 0.58
N LYS A 34 -7.21 -0.37 1.38
CA LYS A 34 -7.70 0.05 2.68
C LYS A 34 -6.56 0.47 3.62
N MET A 35 -5.51 -0.35 3.71
CA MET A 35 -4.34 -0.03 4.55
C MET A 35 -3.65 1.25 4.08
N TYR A 36 -3.52 1.46 2.77
CA TYR A 36 -2.98 2.68 2.19
C TYR A 36 -3.80 3.91 2.56
N ASN A 37 -5.12 3.84 2.39
CA ASN A 37 -6.03 4.92 2.74
C ASN A 37 -5.99 5.27 4.24
N GLU A 38 -5.84 4.27 5.12
CA GLU A 38 -5.65 4.49 6.56
C GLU A 38 -4.34 5.26 6.87
N ILE A 39 -3.27 5.00 6.12
CA ILE A 39 -2.00 5.72 6.24
C ILE A 39 -2.16 7.17 5.75
N ILE A 40 -2.81 7.38 4.60
CA ILE A 40 -3.08 8.73 4.08
C ILE A 40 -3.85 9.57 5.11
N VAL A 41 -4.89 9.01 5.71
CA VAL A 41 -5.67 9.69 6.76
C VAL A 41 -4.82 9.96 8.00
N ALA A 42 -4.05 8.97 8.46
CA ALA A 42 -3.21 9.09 9.65
C ALA A 42 -2.05 10.09 9.48
N SER A 43 -1.55 10.30 8.27
CA SER A 43 -0.49 11.26 7.96
C SER A 43 -0.89 12.72 8.18
N LEU A 44 -2.19 13.01 8.12
CA LEU A 44 -2.81 14.35 8.11
C LEU A 44 -2.41 15.24 6.90
N ALA A 45 -1.69 14.72 5.91
CA ALA A 45 -1.21 15.48 4.78
C ALA A 45 -2.35 16.09 3.93
N ASN A 46 -3.51 15.44 3.89
CA ASN A 46 -4.67 15.91 3.13
C ASN A 46 -5.64 16.75 3.96
N SER A 47 -5.62 16.64 5.29
CA SER A 47 -6.60 17.27 6.19
C SER A 47 -6.05 18.46 6.97
N GLN A 48 -4.75 18.50 7.21
CA GLN A 48 -4.12 19.58 7.97
C GLN A 48 -3.46 20.60 7.02
N THR A 49 -3.69 21.89 7.28
CA THR A 49 -3.06 22.96 6.51
C THR A 49 -1.56 23.04 6.83
N CYS A 50 -0.73 23.04 5.81
CA CYS A 50 0.70 23.23 5.92
C CYS A 50 1.03 24.72 5.88
N THR A 51 1.49 25.29 7.02
CA THR A 51 1.95 26.68 7.13
C THR A 51 3.43 26.76 7.48
N ASN A 52 3.96 25.73 8.16
CA ASN A 52 5.37 25.62 8.51
C ASN A 52 5.91 24.26 8.07
N PRO A 53 6.83 24.19 7.10
CA PRO A 53 7.39 22.93 6.61
C PRO A 53 8.18 22.16 7.69
N GLU A 54 8.71 22.83 8.71
CA GLU A 54 9.44 22.18 9.81
C GLU A 54 8.56 21.28 10.69
N GLU A 55 7.23 21.46 10.64
CA GLU A 55 6.27 20.60 11.35
C GLU A 55 6.01 19.28 10.64
N TRP A 56 6.52 19.13 9.44
CA TRP A 56 6.34 17.96 8.57
C TRP A 56 7.62 17.15 8.42
N ASP A 57 7.44 15.87 8.15
CA ASP A 57 8.49 14.94 7.80
C ASP A 57 7.96 14.01 6.71
N PHE A 58 8.77 13.07 6.23
CA PHE A 58 8.37 12.12 5.22
C PHE A 58 8.95 10.73 5.49
N THR A 59 8.33 9.72 4.93
CA THR A 59 8.81 8.33 5.01
C THR A 59 8.50 7.58 3.70
N VAL A 60 9.20 6.49 3.47
CA VAL A 60 8.89 5.57 2.38
C VAL A 60 7.59 4.84 2.69
N ILE A 61 6.63 4.87 1.77
CA ILE A 61 5.38 4.10 1.90
C ILE A 61 5.36 2.90 0.96
N ASN A 62 5.94 3.04 -0.22
CA ASN A 62 6.00 1.96 -1.20
C ASN A 62 7.42 1.77 -1.71
N SER A 63 7.94 0.56 -1.56
CA SER A 63 9.27 0.23 -2.02
C SER A 63 9.39 0.01 -3.54
N SER A 64 8.26 -0.13 -4.22
CA SER A 64 8.20 -0.47 -5.65
C SER A 64 7.44 0.55 -6.50
N ALA A 65 7.14 1.75 -5.94
CA ALA A 65 6.37 2.76 -6.66
C ALA A 65 7.16 3.40 -7.78
N CYS A 66 6.49 3.54 -8.93
CA CYS A 66 6.90 4.38 -10.03
C CYS A 66 5.91 5.54 -10.13
N GLY A 67 6.38 6.77 -10.17
CA GLY A 67 5.51 7.94 -10.31
C GLY A 67 6.04 9.18 -9.59
N GLU A 68 5.26 10.26 -9.60
CA GLU A 68 5.68 11.57 -9.11
C GLU A 68 6.03 11.59 -7.62
N ASP A 69 5.38 10.77 -6.80
CA ASP A 69 5.63 10.71 -5.36
C ASP A 69 6.69 9.66 -4.97
N PHE A 70 7.27 8.97 -5.94
CA PHE A 70 8.36 7.99 -5.77
C PHE A 70 8.22 7.04 -4.57
N GLY A 71 6.99 6.79 -4.12
CA GLY A 71 6.71 5.92 -2.97
C GLY A 71 7.02 6.53 -1.61
N PHE A 72 7.04 7.84 -1.50
CA PHE A 72 7.16 8.57 -0.24
C PHE A 72 5.86 9.28 0.14
N ILE A 73 5.65 9.50 1.44
CA ILE A 73 4.52 10.24 1.98
C ILE A 73 4.98 11.25 3.02
N ALA A 74 4.48 12.48 2.93
CA ALA A 74 4.65 13.46 3.99
C ALA A 74 3.68 13.18 5.15
N TYR A 75 4.09 13.45 6.38
CA TYR A 75 3.26 13.35 7.58
C TYR A 75 3.56 14.45 8.58
N LEU A 76 2.57 14.82 9.40
CA LEU A 76 2.72 15.83 10.43
C LEU A 76 3.48 15.23 11.63
N LYS A 77 4.58 15.84 12.08
CA LYS A 77 5.38 15.36 13.22
C LYS A 77 4.64 15.32 14.57
N LYS A 78 3.55 16.09 14.68
CA LYS A 78 2.73 16.16 15.91
C LYS A 78 1.82 14.95 16.13
N ILE A 79 1.70 14.05 15.17
CA ILE A 79 0.96 12.79 15.35
C ILE A 79 1.73 11.80 16.22
N ASN A 80 1.10 10.71 16.62
CA ASN A 80 1.82 9.57 17.19
C ASN A 80 2.70 8.91 16.12
N THR A 81 3.92 9.43 15.94
CA THR A 81 4.84 9.03 14.88
C THR A 81 5.19 7.54 14.96
N VAL A 82 5.32 6.98 16.17
CA VAL A 82 5.64 5.56 16.35
C VAL A 82 4.51 4.69 15.82
N GLU A 83 3.27 5.02 16.15
CA GLU A 83 2.10 4.29 15.66
C GLU A 83 1.94 4.44 14.13
N PHE A 84 2.13 5.65 13.62
CA PHE A 84 2.09 5.94 12.20
C PHE A 84 3.12 5.12 11.42
N LEU A 85 4.38 5.14 11.82
CA LEU A 85 5.46 4.38 11.17
C LEU A 85 5.25 2.87 11.27
N ASN A 86 4.64 2.38 12.36
CA ASN A 86 4.25 0.97 12.46
C ASN A 86 3.14 0.59 11.46
N LYS A 87 2.18 1.48 11.20
CA LYS A 87 1.17 1.27 10.13
C LYS A 87 1.83 1.20 8.75
N VAL A 88 2.75 2.11 8.47
CA VAL A 88 3.52 2.11 7.22
C VAL A 88 4.29 0.81 7.05
N LYS A 89 5.00 0.35 8.09
CA LYS A 89 5.74 -0.92 8.06
C LYS A 89 4.84 -2.12 7.75
N LYS A 90 3.70 -2.23 8.43
CA LYS A 90 2.73 -3.32 8.19
C LYS A 90 2.20 -3.31 6.76
N TYR A 91 1.97 -2.14 6.20
CA TYR A 91 1.56 -1.99 4.81
C TYR A 91 2.65 -2.46 3.84
N GLN A 92 3.91 -2.07 4.08
CA GLN A 92 5.04 -2.53 3.27
C GLN A 92 5.22 -4.04 3.30
N GLU A 93 5.07 -4.66 4.49
CA GLU A 93 5.10 -6.12 4.65
C GLU A 93 3.97 -6.79 3.85
N ALA A 94 2.74 -6.26 3.96
CA ALA A 94 1.58 -6.76 3.20
C ALA A 94 1.75 -6.59 1.68
N GLN A 95 2.40 -5.51 1.22
CA GLN A 95 2.73 -5.34 -0.20
C GLN A 95 3.70 -6.40 -0.70
N ILE A 96 4.74 -6.72 0.08
CA ILE A 96 5.71 -7.75 -0.27
C ILE A 96 5.02 -9.12 -0.35
N GLU A 97 4.16 -9.44 0.62
CA GLU A 97 3.37 -10.68 0.61
C GLU A 97 2.47 -10.76 -0.64
N PHE A 98 1.75 -9.68 -0.96
CA PHE A 98 0.90 -9.60 -2.15
C PHE A 98 1.70 -9.80 -3.43
N GLN A 99 2.82 -9.09 -3.60
CA GLN A 99 3.68 -9.20 -4.77
C GLN A 99 4.24 -10.61 -4.93
N THR A 100 4.65 -11.23 -3.83
CA THR A 100 5.19 -12.59 -3.81
C THR A 100 4.12 -13.62 -4.17
N LYS A 101 2.94 -13.53 -3.57
CA LYS A 101 1.81 -14.44 -3.78
C LYS A 101 1.34 -14.40 -5.23
N TRP A 102 1.20 -13.19 -5.78
CA TRP A 102 0.65 -12.98 -7.12
C TRP A 102 1.72 -12.85 -8.21
N LYS A 103 3.00 -13.02 -7.87
CA LYS A 103 4.16 -12.93 -8.79
C LYS A 103 4.20 -11.60 -9.56
N ILE A 104 3.86 -10.51 -8.89
CA ILE A 104 3.88 -9.15 -9.43
C ILE A 104 5.26 -8.56 -9.19
N PHE A 105 6.00 -8.30 -10.27
CA PHE A 105 7.33 -7.70 -10.19
C PHE A 105 7.28 -6.26 -10.72
N SER A 106 7.83 -5.33 -9.93
CA SER A 106 8.04 -3.96 -10.38
C SER A 106 9.40 -3.83 -11.05
N THR A 107 9.44 -3.15 -12.19
CA THR A 107 10.67 -2.90 -12.96
C THR A 107 11.31 -1.55 -12.61
N CYS A 108 10.79 -0.81 -11.63
CA CYS A 108 11.27 0.51 -11.27
C CYS A 108 12.34 0.45 -10.19
N ASP A 109 13.58 0.62 -10.60
CA ASP A 109 14.77 0.51 -9.72
C ASP A 109 15.31 1.85 -9.21
N ILE A 110 14.91 2.98 -9.82
CA ILE A 110 15.49 4.29 -9.49
C ILE A 110 14.52 5.06 -8.60
N ARG A 111 14.91 5.26 -7.34
CA ARG A 111 14.23 6.12 -6.37
C ARG A 111 15.10 7.32 -6.06
N VAL A 112 14.57 8.49 -6.33
CA VAL A 112 15.16 9.72 -5.83
C VAL A 112 14.49 10.02 -4.49
N ALA A 113 15.25 9.99 -3.40
CA ALA A 113 14.73 10.34 -2.09
C ALA A 113 14.40 11.84 -2.02
N PRO A 114 13.29 12.25 -1.40
CA PRO A 114 13.02 13.65 -1.11
C PRO A 114 14.13 14.25 -0.25
N THR A 115 14.36 15.54 -0.39
CA THR A 115 15.29 16.31 0.43
C THR A 115 14.59 17.01 1.59
N GLY A 116 13.25 17.06 1.58
CA GLY A 116 12.46 17.71 2.61
C GLY A 116 10.99 17.84 2.23
N VAL A 117 10.30 18.67 2.99
CA VAL A 117 8.89 19.05 2.75
C VAL A 117 8.82 20.57 2.59
N ALA A 118 8.01 21.05 1.66
CA ALA A 118 7.64 22.46 1.52
C ALA A 118 6.12 22.61 1.65
N CYS A 119 5.66 23.78 2.09
CA CYS A 119 4.24 24.13 2.08
C CYS A 119 3.90 24.85 0.79
N VAL A 120 3.09 24.25 -0.07
CA VAL A 120 2.64 24.81 -1.34
C VAL A 120 1.11 24.80 -1.35
N ASP A 121 0.49 25.95 -1.53
CA ASP A 121 -0.98 26.12 -1.52
C ASP A 121 -1.65 25.51 -0.28
N GLY A 122 -1.00 25.65 0.90
CA GLY A 122 -1.50 25.11 2.16
C GLY A 122 -1.36 23.59 2.31
N LYS A 123 -0.63 22.91 1.42
CA LYS A 123 -0.39 21.47 1.47
C LYS A 123 1.09 21.14 1.59
N PRO A 124 1.43 20.07 2.31
CA PRO A 124 2.80 19.57 2.35
C PRO A 124 3.14 18.94 1.00
N LYS A 125 4.23 19.39 0.39
CA LYS A 125 4.79 18.87 -0.86
C LYS A 125 6.20 18.38 -0.62
N LEU A 126 6.52 17.19 -1.13
CA LEU A 126 7.88 16.66 -1.09
C LEU A 126 8.79 17.47 -2.00
N THR A 127 9.98 17.79 -1.54
CA THR A 127 11.00 18.49 -2.31
C THR A 127 12.10 17.52 -2.72
N TYR A 128 12.64 17.70 -3.92
CA TYR A 128 13.71 16.88 -4.48
C TYR A 128 14.86 17.79 -4.93
N SER A 129 16.10 17.39 -4.68
CA SER A 129 17.21 18.10 -5.26
C SER A 129 17.32 17.70 -6.74
N ILE A 130 17.27 18.70 -7.62
CA ILE A 130 17.60 18.51 -9.01
C ILE A 130 19.13 18.35 -9.05
N ALA A 131 19.62 17.10 -9.18
CA ALA A 131 20.98 16.90 -9.59
C ALA A 131 21.12 17.55 -10.97
N SER A 132 21.80 18.71 -11.03
CA SER A 132 22.16 19.33 -12.29
C SER A 132 23.09 18.35 -13.02
N PHE A 133 22.55 17.62 -13.99
CA PHE A 133 23.38 16.92 -14.96
C PHE A 133 24.08 17.98 -15.79
N ASN A 134 25.23 18.44 -15.30
CA ASN A 134 26.18 19.20 -16.12
C ASN A 134 26.64 18.26 -17.23
N LYS A 135 26.06 18.45 -18.40
CA LYS A 135 26.52 17.90 -19.65
C LYS A 135 27.81 18.67 -20.01
N ASN A 136 28.97 18.07 -19.70
CA ASN A 136 30.20 18.41 -20.35
C ASN A 136 30.30 17.70 -21.68
#